data_e81a37e715771ecd9d08d4c88db5d8e9
#
_entry.id   e81a37e715771ecd9d08d4c88db5d8e9
#
_cell.length_a   1.000
_cell.length_b   1.000
_cell.length_c   1.000
_cell.angle_alpha   90.00
_cell.angle_beta   90.00
_cell.angle_gamma   90.00
#
_symmetry.space_group_name_H-M   'P 1'
#
loop_
_entity.id
_entity.type
_entity.pdbx_description
1 polymer ?
#
loop_
_entity_poly.entity_id
_entity_poly.type
_entity_poly.pdbx_seq_one_letter_code
_entity_poly.pdbx_strand_id
1 'polypeptide(L)'
;MEASDRKPWLRAVILLGMVYLVVGIAFAAFAGWSASNQMRIAWRLTAWVISAVAFAAHVWYERFRLRNSALTTALHTSMAVAVGAFALAVAANVHGQWVASSHQSSLVFALVAWPALTAVPAFLVALIAAAGLGLRQRSP
;
A
#
# COMPACT_ATOMS: atom_id res chain seq x y z
N MET A 1 -23.67 9.71 -25.20
CA MET A 1 -23.32 9.58 -23.76
C MET A 1 -22.06 8.72 -23.71
N GLU A 2 -20.88 9.38 -23.80
CA GLU A 2 -19.59 8.69 -23.77
C GLU A 2 -19.40 8.10 -22.38
N ALA A 3 -19.31 6.76 -22.36
CA ALA A 3 -18.96 6.03 -21.14
C ALA A 3 -17.56 6.47 -20.72
N SER A 4 -17.53 7.22 -19.64
CA SER A 4 -16.37 7.59 -18.82
C SER A 4 -15.15 6.74 -19.13
N ASP A 5 -14.19 7.35 -19.81
CA ASP A 5 -12.82 6.84 -19.97
C ASP A 5 -12.17 6.77 -18.57
N ARG A 6 -12.56 5.73 -17.82
CA ARG A 6 -12.07 5.51 -16.45
C ARG A 6 -10.60 5.27 -16.55
N LYS A 7 -9.84 6.31 -16.24
CA LYS A 7 -8.39 6.36 -16.35
C LYS A 7 -7.79 5.07 -15.75
N PRO A 8 -7.08 4.26 -16.55
CA PRO A 8 -6.62 2.91 -16.13
C PRO A 8 -5.73 2.96 -14.89
N TRP A 9 -5.01 4.06 -14.69
CA TRP A 9 -4.20 4.28 -13.50
C TRP A 9 -5.03 4.36 -12.21
N LEU A 10 -6.22 4.98 -12.25
CA LEU A 10 -7.07 5.10 -11.06
C LEU A 10 -7.57 3.73 -10.59
N ARG A 11 -7.95 2.88 -11.54
CA ARG A 11 -8.33 1.48 -11.24
C ARG A 11 -7.15 0.72 -10.61
N ALA A 12 -5.95 0.89 -11.15
CA ALA A 12 -4.76 0.25 -10.62
C ALA A 12 -4.43 0.72 -9.19
N VAL A 13 -4.53 2.02 -8.92
CA VAL A 13 -4.34 2.61 -7.58
C VAL A 13 -5.36 2.05 -6.59
N ILE A 14 -6.66 2.02 -6.95
CA ILE A 14 -7.71 1.50 -6.07
C ILE A 14 -7.51 0.00 -5.82
N LEU A 15 -7.25 -0.81 -6.87
CA LEU A 15 -7.03 -2.24 -6.72
C LEU A 15 -5.83 -2.55 -5.82
N LEU A 16 -4.73 -1.84 -5.98
CA LEU A 16 -3.56 -2.02 -5.14
C LEU A 16 -3.82 -1.58 -3.69
N GLY A 17 -4.52 -0.47 -3.49
CA GLY A 17 -4.96 -0.04 -2.15
C GLY A 17 -5.84 -1.10 -1.47
N MET A 18 -6.75 -1.72 -2.22
CA MET A 18 -7.58 -2.84 -1.73
C MET A 18 -6.75 -4.08 -1.40
N VAL A 19 -5.73 -4.41 -2.20
CA VAL A 19 -4.81 -5.52 -1.89
C VAL A 19 -4.11 -5.26 -0.56
N TYR A 20 -3.59 -4.05 -0.33
CA TYR A 20 -2.95 -3.71 0.95
C TYR A 20 -3.92 -3.79 2.12
N LEU A 21 -5.17 -3.33 1.95
CA LEU A 21 -6.20 -3.43 2.98
C LEU A 21 -6.50 -4.90 3.33
N VAL A 22 -6.76 -5.73 2.32
CA VAL A 22 -7.09 -7.15 2.52
C VAL A 22 -5.94 -7.91 3.15
N VAL A 23 -4.71 -7.73 2.64
CA VAL A 23 -3.51 -8.34 3.20
C VAL A 23 -3.31 -7.88 4.65
N GLY A 24 -3.42 -6.56 4.92
CA GLY A 24 -3.25 -6.02 6.26
C GLY A 24 -4.24 -6.60 7.26
N ILE A 25 -5.53 -6.64 6.93
CA ILE A 25 -6.58 -7.19 7.81
C ILE A 25 -6.40 -8.70 8.01
N ALA A 26 -6.21 -9.46 6.94
CA ALA A 26 -6.09 -10.92 7.02
C ALA A 26 -4.90 -11.34 7.88
N PHE A 27 -3.74 -10.77 7.65
CA PHE A 27 -2.53 -11.12 8.40
C PHE A 27 -2.50 -10.54 9.81
N ALA A 28 -3.18 -9.42 10.07
CA ALA A 28 -3.42 -8.94 11.43
C ALA A 28 -4.29 -9.93 12.22
N ALA A 29 -5.34 -10.48 11.61
CA ALA A 29 -6.18 -11.49 12.22
C ALA A 29 -5.39 -12.78 12.51
N PHE A 30 -4.63 -13.32 11.56
CA PHE A 30 -3.80 -14.50 11.76
C PHE A 30 -2.75 -14.28 12.87
N ALA A 31 -2.13 -13.11 12.91
CA ALA A 31 -1.21 -12.76 13.99
C ALA A 31 -1.93 -12.68 15.36
N GLY A 32 -3.15 -12.15 15.38
CA GLY A 32 -3.97 -12.06 16.59
C GLY A 32 -4.38 -13.43 17.15
N TRP A 33 -4.68 -14.38 16.29
CA TRP A 33 -5.06 -15.76 16.69
C TRP A 33 -3.86 -16.66 17.04
N SER A 34 -2.64 -16.18 16.78
CA SER A 34 -1.45 -17.00 17.00
C SER A 34 -1.06 -17.09 18.47
N ALA A 35 -0.86 -18.30 18.96
CA ALA A 35 -0.47 -18.57 20.35
C ALA A 35 0.97 -18.17 20.65
N SER A 36 1.89 -18.27 19.67
CA SER A 36 3.31 -17.99 19.87
C SER A 36 3.73 -16.64 19.26
N ASN A 37 4.72 -16.00 19.89
CA ASN A 37 5.29 -14.76 19.38
C ASN A 37 6.01 -14.95 18.03
N GLN A 38 6.66 -16.09 17.84
CA GLN A 38 7.33 -16.42 16.57
C GLN A 38 6.32 -16.49 15.42
N MET A 39 5.16 -17.12 15.63
CA MET A 39 4.12 -17.20 14.62
C MET A 39 3.55 -15.82 14.29
N ARG A 40 3.35 -14.95 15.28
CA ARG A 40 2.93 -13.55 15.04
C ARG A 40 3.92 -12.79 14.18
N ILE A 41 5.21 -12.93 14.45
CA ILE A 41 6.27 -12.32 13.65
C ILE A 41 6.25 -12.89 12.22
N ALA A 42 6.12 -14.20 12.07
CA ALA A 42 6.06 -14.85 10.77
C ALA A 42 4.89 -14.32 9.92
N TRP A 43 3.68 -14.20 10.47
CA TRP A 43 2.53 -13.62 9.76
C TRP A 43 2.77 -12.17 9.34
N ARG A 44 3.35 -11.35 10.20
CA ARG A 44 3.69 -9.97 9.88
C ARG A 44 4.71 -9.88 8.75
N LEU A 45 5.76 -10.70 8.79
CA LEU A 45 6.77 -10.75 7.72
C LEU A 45 6.15 -11.22 6.41
N THR A 46 5.27 -12.21 6.44
CA THR A 46 4.54 -12.68 5.25
C THR A 46 3.70 -11.56 4.63
N ALA A 47 2.99 -10.78 5.45
CA ALA A 47 2.25 -9.61 4.98
C ALA A 47 3.17 -8.59 4.29
N TRP A 48 4.34 -8.33 4.85
CA TRP A 48 5.33 -7.45 4.27
C TRP A 48 5.84 -7.94 2.92
N VAL A 49 6.17 -9.23 2.82
CA VAL A 49 6.64 -9.84 1.56
C VAL A 49 5.57 -9.76 0.47
N ILE A 50 4.33 -10.12 0.78
CA ILE A 50 3.22 -10.05 -0.17
C ILE A 50 2.99 -8.59 -0.62
N SER A 51 3.02 -7.65 0.31
CA SER A 51 2.87 -6.23 0.00
C SER A 51 4.02 -5.72 -0.87
N ALA A 52 5.25 -6.15 -0.62
CA ALA A 52 6.42 -5.78 -1.42
C ALA A 52 6.32 -6.34 -2.85
N VAL A 53 5.85 -7.58 -3.02
CA VAL A 53 5.62 -8.19 -4.33
C VAL A 53 4.52 -7.43 -5.10
N ALA A 54 3.40 -7.11 -4.44
CA ALA A 54 2.32 -6.32 -5.03
C ALA A 54 2.81 -4.92 -5.45
N PHE A 55 3.61 -4.27 -4.61
CA PHE A 55 4.26 -2.99 -4.91
C PHE A 55 5.16 -3.08 -6.15
N ALA A 56 6.06 -4.05 -6.19
CA ALA A 56 6.97 -4.25 -7.32
C ALA A 56 6.20 -4.53 -8.63
N ALA A 57 5.16 -5.36 -8.57
CA ALA A 57 4.30 -5.65 -9.71
C ALA A 57 3.58 -4.39 -10.22
N HIS A 58 3.12 -3.52 -9.31
CA HIS A 58 2.48 -2.26 -9.68
C HIS A 58 3.44 -1.28 -10.34
N VAL A 59 4.65 -1.09 -9.78
CA VAL A 59 5.70 -0.25 -10.38
C VAL A 59 6.05 -0.76 -11.77
N TRP A 60 6.20 -2.08 -11.92
CA TRP A 60 6.46 -2.72 -13.20
C TRP A 60 5.32 -2.47 -14.21
N TYR A 61 4.06 -2.66 -13.80
CA TYR A 61 2.87 -2.44 -14.62
C TYR A 61 2.78 -0.98 -15.09
N GLU A 62 2.92 -0.03 -14.19
CA GLU A 62 2.91 1.41 -14.49
C GLU A 62 4.03 1.78 -15.48
N ARG A 63 5.23 1.23 -15.29
CA ARG A 63 6.40 1.57 -16.09
C ARG A 63 6.36 0.96 -17.48
N PHE A 64 5.95 -0.31 -17.61
CA PHE A 64 6.03 -1.06 -18.88
C PHE A 64 4.72 -1.10 -19.65
N ARG A 65 3.58 -1.22 -18.97
CA ARG A 65 2.27 -1.30 -19.63
C ARG A 65 1.67 0.09 -19.88
N LEU A 66 1.71 0.97 -18.89
CA LEU A 66 1.19 2.33 -19.03
C LEU A 66 2.23 3.31 -19.57
N ARG A 67 3.51 2.90 -19.66
CA ARG A 67 4.63 3.72 -20.16
C ARG A 67 4.76 5.07 -19.45
N ASN A 68 4.39 5.12 -18.19
CA ASN A 68 4.46 6.32 -17.38
C ASN A 68 5.91 6.74 -17.11
N SER A 69 6.12 8.04 -16.89
CA SER A 69 7.41 8.55 -16.41
C SER A 69 7.74 7.99 -15.01
N ALA A 70 9.01 8.01 -14.60
CA ALA A 70 9.40 7.55 -13.28
C ALA A 70 8.68 8.32 -12.15
N LEU A 71 8.53 9.64 -12.33
CA LEU A 71 7.83 10.49 -11.37
C LEU A 71 6.34 10.14 -11.29
N THR A 72 5.66 9.96 -12.42
CA THR A 72 4.24 9.60 -12.47
C THR A 72 4.02 8.23 -11.83
N THR A 73 4.87 7.25 -12.14
CA THR A 73 4.85 5.92 -11.52
C THR A 73 5.00 6.02 -10.00
N ALA A 74 5.97 6.81 -9.51
CA ALA A 74 6.18 7.00 -8.09
C ALA A 74 4.96 7.64 -7.40
N LEU A 75 4.35 8.65 -8.03
CA LEU A 75 3.15 9.30 -7.51
C LEU A 75 1.96 8.33 -7.42
N HIS A 76 1.65 7.60 -8.48
CA HIS A 76 0.54 6.66 -8.48
C HIS A 76 0.75 5.54 -7.46
N THR A 77 1.98 5.02 -7.35
CA THR A 77 2.32 3.97 -6.40
C THR A 77 2.21 4.46 -4.96
N SER A 78 2.71 5.66 -4.66
CA SER A 78 2.60 6.25 -3.32
C SER A 78 1.14 6.56 -2.94
N MET A 79 0.32 7.00 -3.90
CA MET A 79 -1.13 7.18 -3.69
C MET A 79 -1.82 5.86 -3.35
N ALA A 80 -1.48 4.76 -4.04
CA ALA A 80 -2.05 3.46 -3.75
C ALA A 80 -1.68 2.97 -2.33
N VAL A 81 -0.43 3.18 -1.91
CA VAL A 81 0.03 2.87 -0.55
C VAL A 81 -0.69 3.75 0.47
N ALA A 82 -0.83 5.05 0.20
CA ALA A 82 -1.54 5.97 1.08
C ALA A 82 -3.01 5.57 1.27
N VAL A 83 -3.70 5.19 0.19
CA VAL A 83 -5.10 4.71 0.23
C VAL A 83 -5.23 3.44 1.06
N GLY A 84 -4.33 2.47 0.87
CA GLY A 84 -4.31 1.23 1.66
C GLY A 84 -4.03 1.49 3.14
N ALA A 85 -3.04 2.34 3.44
CA ALA A 85 -2.69 2.72 4.80
C ALA A 85 -3.81 3.50 5.50
N PHE A 86 -4.48 4.41 4.79
CA PHE A 86 -5.63 5.13 5.30
C PHE A 86 -6.79 4.17 5.62
N ALA A 87 -7.10 3.25 4.70
CA ALA A 87 -8.15 2.26 4.91
C ALA A 87 -7.87 1.36 6.12
N LEU A 88 -6.60 0.94 6.33
CA LEU A 88 -6.18 0.19 7.50
C LEU A 88 -6.32 1.02 8.79
N ALA A 89 -5.95 2.30 8.76
CA ALA A 89 -6.11 3.20 9.91
C ALA A 89 -7.59 3.39 10.26
N VAL A 90 -8.48 3.52 9.26
CA VAL A 90 -9.94 3.55 9.46
C VAL A 90 -10.43 2.25 10.10
N ALA A 91 -10.03 1.10 9.56
CA ALA A 91 -10.40 -0.20 10.11
C ALA A 91 -9.95 -0.35 11.59
N ALA A 92 -8.73 0.09 11.91
CA ALA A 92 -8.21 0.08 13.27
C ALA A 92 -9.01 1.00 14.21
N ASN A 93 -9.40 2.19 13.73
CA ASN A 93 -10.24 3.12 14.49
C ASN A 93 -11.62 2.53 14.79
N VAL A 94 -12.28 1.95 13.77
CA VAL A 94 -13.58 1.29 13.93
C VAL A 94 -13.47 0.15 14.95
N HIS A 95 -12.46 -0.72 14.81
CA HIS A 95 -12.23 -1.81 15.75
C HIS A 95 -11.95 -1.31 17.18
N GLY A 96 -11.14 -0.26 17.33
CA GLY A 96 -10.83 0.34 18.63
C GLY A 96 -12.06 0.92 19.37
N GLN A 97 -13.04 1.45 18.63
CA GLN A 97 -14.31 1.93 19.21
C GLN A 97 -15.13 0.78 19.81
N TRP A 98 -15.13 -0.39 19.16
CA TRP A 98 -15.86 -1.57 19.66
C TRP A 98 -15.21 -2.19 20.90
N VAL A 99 -13.91 -2.02 21.07
CA VAL A 99 -13.13 -2.62 22.20
C VAL A 99 -12.98 -1.65 23.39
N ALA A 100 -13.62 -0.47 23.33
CA ALA A 100 -13.57 0.56 24.39
C ALA A 100 -12.13 0.89 24.85
N SER A 101 -11.22 1.15 23.92
CA SER A 101 -9.83 1.47 24.23
C SER A 101 -9.65 2.92 24.67
N SER A 102 -8.85 3.13 25.73
CA SER A 102 -8.50 4.47 26.26
C SER A 102 -7.60 5.31 25.33
N HIS A 103 -7.28 4.82 24.13
CA HIS A 103 -6.33 5.43 23.19
C HIS A 103 -6.99 6.10 21.97
N GLN A 104 -8.22 6.58 22.09
CA GLN A 104 -9.01 7.08 20.96
C GLN A 104 -8.39 8.30 20.27
N SER A 105 -7.74 9.20 20.99
CA SER A 105 -7.07 10.38 20.41
C SER A 105 -5.86 10.01 19.53
N SER A 106 -5.10 8.98 19.90
CA SER A 106 -3.97 8.48 19.11
C SER A 106 -4.41 7.76 17.83
N LEU A 107 -5.57 7.10 17.86
CA LEU A 107 -6.14 6.44 16.68
C LEU A 107 -6.63 7.46 15.65
N VAL A 108 -7.21 8.58 16.06
CA VAL A 108 -7.60 9.66 15.15
C VAL A 108 -6.36 10.30 14.49
N PHE A 109 -5.31 10.54 15.27
CA PHE A 109 -4.05 11.04 14.72
C PHE A 109 -3.44 10.07 13.67
N ALA A 110 -3.57 8.77 13.90
CA ALA A 110 -3.08 7.75 12.97
C ALA A 110 -3.74 7.80 11.58
N LEU A 111 -4.97 8.34 11.46
CA LEU A 111 -5.64 8.50 10.15
C LEU A 111 -4.86 9.41 9.18
N VAL A 112 -4.11 10.35 9.70
CA VAL A 112 -3.30 11.27 8.89
C VAL A 112 -1.83 10.86 8.90
N ALA A 113 -1.30 10.53 10.08
CA ALA A 113 0.12 10.21 10.26
C ALA A 113 0.51 8.92 9.53
N TRP A 114 -0.30 7.87 9.60
CA TRP A 114 0.03 6.58 9.03
C TRP A 114 0.11 6.59 7.50
N PRO A 115 -0.85 7.16 6.75
CA PRO A 115 -0.72 7.32 5.31
C PRO A 115 0.49 8.15 4.91
N ALA A 116 0.80 9.25 5.61
CA ALA A 116 1.93 10.10 5.30
C ALA A 116 3.27 9.37 5.51
N LEU A 117 3.45 8.69 6.66
CA LEU A 117 4.65 7.94 7.01
C LEU A 117 4.92 6.76 6.08
N THR A 118 3.88 6.18 5.49
CA THR A 118 4.02 5.06 4.55
C THR A 118 4.17 5.52 3.10
N ALA A 119 3.47 6.57 2.70
CA ALA A 119 3.51 7.08 1.32
C ALA A 119 4.86 7.71 0.95
N VAL A 120 5.51 8.42 1.87
CA VAL A 120 6.79 9.09 1.59
C VAL A 120 7.90 8.09 1.25
N PRO A 121 8.21 7.07 2.08
CA PRO A 121 9.20 6.08 1.71
C PRO A 121 8.78 5.26 0.48
N ALA A 122 7.49 4.95 0.31
CA ALA A 122 6.99 4.28 -0.87
C ALA A 122 7.25 5.08 -2.14
N PHE A 123 7.05 6.40 -2.10
CA PHE A 123 7.37 7.30 -3.21
C PHE A 123 8.86 7.23 -3.59
N LEU A 124 9.76 7.34 -2.60
CA LEU A 124 11.20 7.31 -2.84
C LEU A 124 11.64 5.97 -3.44
N VAL A 125 11.17 4.86 -2.89
CA VAL A 125 11.48 3.52 -3.40
C VAL A 125 10.94 3.32 -4.82
N ALA A 126 9.71 3.74 -5.08
CA ALA A 126 9.10 3.64 -6.42
C ALA A 126 9.85 4.51 -7.44
N LEU A 127 10.28 5.71 -7.04
CA LEU A 127 11.04 6.62 -7.91
C LEU A 127 12.38 6.02 -8.30
N ILE A 128 13.13 5.49 -7.34
CA ILE A 128 14.42 4.83 -7.58
C ILE A 128 14.23 3.60 -8.47
N ALA A 129 13.26 2.75 -8.16
CA ALA A 129 12.97 1.54 -8.94
C ALA A 129 12.56 1.88 -10.38
N ALA A 130 11.64 2.83 -10.57
CA ALA A 130 11.17 3.24 -11.90
C ALA A 130 12.27 3.92 -12.73
N ALA A 131 13.14 4.71 -12.10
CA ALA A 131 14.30 5.31 -12.75
C ALA A 131 15.31 4.25 -13.18
N GLY A 132 15.64 3.30 -12.30
CA GLY A 132 16.55 2.19 -12.60
C GLY A 132 16.07 1.30 -13.75
N LEU A 133 14.77 1.00 -13.78
CA LEU A 133 14.14 0.26 -14.88
C LEU A 133 14.23 1.03 -16.22
N GLY A 134 14.14 2.36 -16.17
CA GLY A 134 14.29 3.21 -17.37
C GLY A 134 15.72 3.26 -17.92
N LEU A 135 16.72 3.15 -17.09
CA LEU A 135 18.12 3.11 -17.51
C LEU A 135 18.44 1.81 -18.26
N ARG A 136 17.94 0.67 -17.77
CA ARG A 136 18.10 -0.64 -18.45
C ARG A 136 17.54 -0.69 -19.88
N GLN A 137 16.52 0.10 -20.18
CA GLN A 137 15.95 0.17 -21.53
C GLN A 137 16.78 1.00 -22.53
N ARG A 138 17.75 1.77 -22.05
CA ARG A 138 18.61 2.65 -22.87
C ARG A 138 19.99 2.04 -23.16
N SER A 139 20.32 0.90 -22.56
CA SER A 139 21.55 0.18 -22.87
C SER A 139 21.35 -0.59 -24.17
N PRO A 140 22.15 -0.31 -25.24
CA PRO A 140 22.08 -0.99 -26.53
C PRO A 140 22.44 -2.46 -26.41
#